data_9a6f8f2e5b1104998f42b15f7d4b1142
#
_entry.id   9a6f8f2e5b1104998f42b15f7d4b1142
#
_cell.length_a   1.000
_cell.length_b   1.000
_cell.length_c   1.000
_cell.angle_alpha   90.00
_cell.angle_beta   90.00
_cell.angle_gamma   90.00
#
_symmetry.space_group_name_H-M   'P 1'
#
loop_
_entity.id
_entity.type
_entity.pdbx_description
1 polymer ?
#
loop_
_entity_poly.entity_id
_entity_poly.type
_entity_poly.pdbx_seq_one_letter_code
_entity_poly.pdbx_strand_id
1 'polypeptide(L)'
;SASSAFIKREAVGNLRFNTNLVNSEDALFINKILIDNPKLGLVKNANYLYRKHFDKSSTIDNSQKKKGFFTDRLKYYFKELIEYSVKKYGETPKFIQYTLLYDLQWMVKVEEIENILTKREINEFWEVFLDVLSYIDGDIIKNYKTLDNYVREFLLTIKQSNLTAKTINELQLNDRLGIHRFYIDIVNIKNGFLNISGLLMSNFNPDNIEIVAKCENKEFISKRFVYPTRKPLKFLSVGYKFPYDFDLEIPVDEIKDKKLTINVLSGNESFNLPIAFEKHARLSTSSNYLIKDNNIVVFKDNSFYLTSYSFIKMLKLEYRCLMKIYDDKGPYYTSALAFRLIYLILYPFLRNKKIWLFMDRRNAADDNGEQLFKYALSRKDNVKKYFTVSEDSKDYSRLAGKYKNVLPFYSIKQRLIYLFADKIISSHPDENILNPFYAKNGDLYSGLITSEKYFLQHGVTKDNISKWIRKYDKDLSLILTVSPLERNSFLGEDYNYSPEIIQTLGFPRFDNLENNNLKKQILIMPSWREYLQKSEFALKNSKYFKGLNDL
;
A
#
# COMPACT_ATOMS: atom_id res chain seq x y z
N SER A 1 18.44 5.82 24.86
CA SER A 1 17.46 6.29 25.85
C SER A 1 18.18 6.72 27.14
N ALA A 2 17.80 7.84 27.71
CA ALA A 2 18.34 8.33 28.98
C ALA A 2 18.19 7.32 30.11
N SER A 3 17.10 6.60 30.14
CA SER A 3 16.80 5.55 31.12
C SER A 3 17.77 4.36 31.08
N SER A 4 18.56 4.21 30.03
CA SER A 4 19.59 3.16 29.90
C SER A 4 21.02 3.71 30.04
N ALA A 5 21.18 4.99 30.38
CA ALA A 5 22.47 5.63 30.54
C ALA A 5 22.95 5.65 31.98
N PHE A 6 24.20 5.29 32.20
CA PHE A 6 24.90 5.44 33.47
C PHE A 6 25.93 6.56 33.32
N ILE A 7 25.82 7.58 34.16
CA ILE A 7 26.62 8.80 34.06
C ILE A 7 27.48 8.93 35.31
N LYS A 8 28.78 9.17 35.15
CA LYS A 8 29.67 9.48 36.27
C LYS A 8 29.23 10.78 36.91
N ARG A 9 29.16 10.84 38.24
CA ARG A 9 28.74 12.02 38.99
C ARG A 9 29.59 13.25 38.68
N GLU A 10 30.87 13.05 38.47
CA GLU A 10 31.83 14.10 38.14
C GLU A 10 31.50 14.78 36.79
N ALA A 11 31.00 14.00 35.82
CA ALA A 11 30.59 14.51 34.51
C ALA A 11 29.27 15.31 34.55
N VAL A 12 28.46 15.13 35.60
CA VAL A 12 27.23 15.89 35.79
C VAL A 12 27.53 17.32 36.27
N GLY A 13 28.51 17.49 37.15
CA GLY A 13 28.85 18.78 37.71
C GLY A 13 27.64 19.52 38.31
N ASN A 14 27.48 20.77 37.85
CA ASN A 14 26.39 21.66 38.30
C ASN A 14 25.16 21.60 37.34
N LEU A 15 25.17 20.74 36.33
CA LEU A 15 24.01 20.60 35.42
C LEU A 15 22.77 20.12 36.16
N ARG A 16 21.62 20.64 35.77
CA ARG A 16 20.29 20.25 36.28
C ARG A 16 19.33 20.07 35.13
N PHE A 17 18.25 19.32 35.35
CA PHE A 17 17.17 19.18 34.41
C PHE A 17 16.44 20.52 34.20
N ASN A 18 16.06 20.80 32.94
CA ASN A 18 15.24 21.97 32.66
C ASN A 18 13.79 21.66 33.02
N THR A 19 13.26 22.34 34.03
CA THR A 19 11.89 22.13 34.54
C THR A 19 10.79 22.70 33.65
N ASN A 20 11.13 23.47 32.63
CA ASN A 20 10.18 23.96 31.63
C ASN A 20 9.84 22.90 30.56
N LEU A 21 10.56 21.77 30.54
CA LEU A 21 10.33 20.66 29.61
C LEU A 21 9.51 19.56 30.28
N VAL A 22 8.37 19.20 29.68
CA VAL A 22 7.56 18.05 30.08
C VAL A 22 8.10 16.75 29.46
N ASN A 23 8.85 16.85 28.37
CA ASN A 23 9.55 15.76 27.71
C ASN A 23 10.83 16.27 27.05
N SER A 24 11.80 15.37 26.79
CA SER A 24 13.14 15.64 26.26
C SER A 24 14.07 16.39 27.24
N GLU A 25 13.68 16.54 28.52
CA GLU A 25 14.53 17.08 29.58
C GLU A 25 15.76 16.21 29.81
N ASP A 26 15.59 14.91 29.70
CA ASP A 26 16.64 13.91 29.77
C ASP A 26 17.60 13.95 28.57
N ALA A 27 17.06 14.14 27.38
CA ALA A 27 17.85 14.29 26.15
C ALA A 27 18.72 15.58 26.21
N LEU A 28 18.13 16.70 26.63
CA LEU A 28 18.88 17.95 26.83
C LEU A 28 20.01 17.76 27.82
N PHE A 29 19.71 17.17 28.98
CA PHE A 29 20.67 16.96 30.05
C PHE A 29 21.86 16.10 29.61
N ILE A 30 21.60 14.95 28.96
CA ILE A 30 22.66 14.05 28.47
C ILE A 30 23.50 14.72 27.39
N ASN A 31 22.87 15.42 26.45
CA ASN A 31 23.61 16.07 25.37
C ASN A 31 24.50 17.23 25.88
N LYS A 32 24.08 17.98 26.90
CA LYS A 32 24.97 18.95 27.57
C LYS A 32 26.19 18.28 28.18
N ILE A 33 26.02 17.15 28.86
CA ILE A 33 27.14 16.36 29.40
C ILE A 33 28.08 15.91 28.28
N LEU A 34 27.53 15.44 27.14
CA LEU A 34 28.33 15.01 25.98
C LEU A 34 29.02 16.17 25.26
N ILE A 35 28.46 17.37 25.32
CA ILE A 35 29.13 18.59 24.85
C ILE A 35 30.34 18.91 25.71
N ASP A 36 30.20 18.78 27.03
CA ASP A 36 31.31 19.04 27.97
C ASP A 36 32.35 17.93 27.97
N ASN A 37 31.90 16.67 27.89
CA ASN A 37 32.71 15.46 27.93
C ASN A 37 32.31 14.51 26.82
N PRO A 38 32.84 14.59 25.58
CA PRO A 38 32.42 13.83 24.42
C PRO A 38 32.91 12.35 24.46
N LYS A 39 32.65 11.65 25.54
CA LYS A 39 32.99 10.24 25.72
C LYS A 39 31.76 9.42 26.00
N LEU A 40 31.51 8.39 25.17
CA LEU A 40 30.42 7.45 25.31
C LEU A 40 30.96 6.02 25.27
N GLY A 41 30.63 5.21 26.28
CA GLY A 41 30.93 3.79 26.32
C GLY A 41 29.66 2.97 26.01
N LEU A 42 29.76 1.98 25.16
CA LEU A 42 28.68 1.03 24.88
C LEU A 42 28.93 -0.30 25.57
N VAL A 43 27.95 -0.80 26.34
CA VAL A 43 28.00 -2.11 26.97
C VAL A 43 27.35 -3.14 26.05
N LYS A 44 28.18 -4.03 25.47
CA LYS A 44 27.77 -4.97 24.41
C LYS A 44 26.71 -5.98 24.86
N ASN A 45 26.75 -6.46 26.10
CA ASN A 45 25.92 -7.55 26.61
C ASN A 45 24.86 -7.10 27.63
N ALA A 46 24.47 -5.83 27.63
CA ALA A 46 23.43 -5.30 28.49
C ALA A 46 22.12 -5.16 27.71
N ASN A 47 21.02 -5.59 28.31
CA ASN A 47 19.68 -5.43 27.79
C ASN A 47 18.89 -4.49 28.69
N TYR A 48 18.25 -3.50 28.08
CA TYR A 48 17.28 -2.64 28.74
C TYR A 48 15.86 -3.08 28.36
N LEU A 49 15.07 -3.50 29.36
CA LEU A 49 13.70 -3.94 29.15
C LEU A 49 12.74 -2.75 29.29
N TYR A 50 12.24 -2.28 28.17
CA TYR A 50 11.27 -1.20 28.10
C TYR A 50 9.84 -1.73 28.21
N ARG A 51 9.13 -1.37 29.31
CA ARG A 51 7.74 -1.77 29.52
C ARG A 51 6.80 -0.91 28.66
N LYS A 52 6.07 -1.55 27.73
CA LYS A 52 4.98 -0.91 27.00
C LYS A 52 3.65 -1.19 27.69
N HIS A 53 2.91 -0.15 28.02
CA HIS A 53 1.56 -0.28 28.54
C HIS A 53 0.56 -0.54 27.42
N PHE A 54 -0.37 -1.46 27.63
CA PHE A 54 -1.40 -1.83 26.65
C PHE A 54 -2.36 -0.69 26.33
N ASP A 55 -2.61 0.19 27.29
CA ASP A 55 -3.52 1.34 27.20
C ASP A 55 -2.92 2.55 26.48
N LYS A 56 -1.66 2.44 26.00
CA LYS A 56 -0.91 3.52 25.36
C LYS A 56 -0.89 4.81 26.20
N SER A 57 -0.89 4.69 27.51
CA SER A 57 -0.90 5.81 28.47
C SER A 57 0.47 6.46 28.66
N SER A 58 1.52 5.99 27.98
CA SER A 58 2.86 6.55 28.15
C SER A 58 2.93 8.00 27.66
N THR A 59 3.77 8.79 28.31
CA THR A 59 4.00 10.20 27.94
C THR A 59 4.43 10.35 26.48
N ILE A 60 5.18 9.37 25.96
CA ILE A 60 5.66 9.36 24.57
C ILE A 60 4.49 9.15 23.59
N ASP A 61 3.55 8.24 23.89
CA ASP A 61 2.44 7.91 22.98
C ASP A 61 1.47 9.08 22.75
N ASN A 62 1.42 10.04 23.69
CA ASN A 62 0.53 11.19 23.63
C ASN A 62 1.25 12.54 23.47
N SER A 63 2.58 12.54 23.39
CA SER A 63 3.35 13.78 23.30
C SER A 63 3.02 14.63 22.08
N GLN A 64 2.85 14.00 20.91
CA GLN A 64 2.55 14.66 19.64
C GLN A 64 1.18 15.36 19.60
N LYS A 65 0.30 15.09 20.55
CA LYS A 65 -1.01 15.74 20.69
C LYS A 65 -0.98 16.96 21.60
N LYS A 66 0.16 17.23 22.22
CA LYS A 66 0.31 18.32 23.20
C LYS A 66 1.01 19.51 22.56
N LYS A 67 0.53 20.71 22.84
CA LYS A 67 1.09 21.98 22.39
C LYS A 67 2.59 22.11 22.69
N GLY A 68 3.01 21.77 23.90
CA GLY A 68 4.42 21.86 24.32
C GLY A 68 5.39 21.01 23.49
N PHE A 69 4.90 19.99 22.77
CA PHE A 69 5.70 19.22 21.83
C PHE A 69 6.21 20.07 20.65
N PHE A 70 5.44 21.08 20.22
CA PHE A 70 5.78 21.99 19.12
C PHE A 70 6.37 23.30 19.60
N THR A 71 6.01 23.79 20.78
CA THR A 71 6.42 25.10 21.29
C THR A 71 7.59 24.99 22.28
N ASP A 72 7.35 24.38 23.44
CA ASP A 72 8.33 24.34 24.54
C ASP A 72 9.56 23.52 24.17
N ARG A 73 9.37 22.44 23.42
CA ARG A 73 10.47 21.60 22.97
C ARG A 73 11.40 22.33 22.00
N LEU A 74 10.86 23.11 21.02
CA LEU A 74 11.69 23.93 20.14
C LEU A 74 12.47 24.99 20.92
N LYS A 75 11.81 25.67 21.86
CA LYS A 75 12.40 26.77 22.63
C LYS A 75 13.39 26.30 23.70
N TYR A 76 13.00 25.34 24.54
CA TYR A 76 13.75 24.96 25.74
C TYR A 76 14.62 23.71 25.56
N TYR A 77 14.47 22.97 24.45
CA TYR A 77 15.36 21.86 24.12
C TYR A 77 16.23 22.17 22.92
N PHE A 78 15.66 22.42 21.74
CA PHE A 78 16.44 22.59 20.53
C PHE A 78 17.31 23.85 20.58
N LYS A 79 16.74 25.02 20.86
CA LYS A 79 17.51 26.27 20.91
C LYS A 79 18.53 26.26 22.03
N GLU A 80 18.16 25.80 23.23
CA GLU A 80 19.06 25.73 24.36
C GLU A 80 20.26 24.80 24.09
N LEU A 81 20.02 23.66 23.40
CA LEU A 81 21.10 22.74 23.02
C LEU A 81 22.05 23.36 21.97
N ILE A 82 21.49 24.07 20.99
CA ILE A 82 22.25 24.81 19.99
C ILE A 82 23.12 25.89 20.67
N GLU A 83 22.51 26.76 21.46
CA GLU A 83 23.20 27.85 22.17
C GLU A 83 24.32 27.32 23.06
N TYR A 84 24.06 26.23 23.79
CA TYR A 84 25.04 25.58 24.65
C TYR A 84 26.22 25.04 23.84
N SER A 85 25.96 24.43 22.69
CA SER A 85 27.00 23.89 21.82
C SER A 85 27.82 24.98 21.13
N VAL A 86 27.15 26.02 20.61
CA VAL A 86 27.79 27.18 19.99
C VAL A 86 28.68 27.93 20.99
N LYS A 87 28.19 28.10 22.23
CA LYS A 87 29.01 28.73 23.31
C LYS A 87 30.28 27.95 23.58
N LYS A 88 30.24 26.62 23.48
CA LYS A 88 31.38 25.74 23.77
C LYS A 88 32.37 25.62 22.59
N TYR A 89 31.83 25.46 21.37
CA TYR A 89 32.62 25.08 20.18
C TYR A 89 32.69 26.18 19.11
N GLY A 90 31.97 27.30 19.26
CA GLY A 90 31.79 28.32 18.22
C GLY A 90 30.83 27.93 17.11
N GLU A 91 30.40 26.69 17.08
CA GLU A 91 29.49 26.12 16.08
C GLU A 91 28.61 24.98 16.68
N THR A 92 27.63 24.51 15.93
CA THR A 92 26.88 23.30 16.28
C THR A 92 27.59 22.08 15.71
N PRO A 93 28.25 21.25 16.55
CA PRO A 93 29.03 20.12 16.07
C PRO A 93 28.13 19.03 15.44
N LYS A 94 28.68 18.24 14.51
CA LYS A 94 27.90 17.26 13.72
C LYS A 94 27.07 16.30 14.56
N PHE A 95 27.58 15.82 15.70
CA PHE A 95 26.82 14.90 16.56
C PHE A 95 25.57 15.55 17.17
N ILE A 96 25.62 16.86 17.45
CA ILE A 96 24.46 17.63 17.89
C ILE A 96 23.49 17.84 16.73
N GLN A 97 23.98 18.15 15.54
CA GLN A 97 23.12 18.27 14.35
C GLN A 97 22.38 16.94 14.07
N TYR A 98 23.02 15.78 14.20
CA TYR A 98 22.36 14.46 14.11
C TYR A 98 21.31 14.26 15.21
N THR A 99 21.59 14.71 16.43
CA THR A 99 20.64 14.62 17.55
C THR A 99 19.41 15.49 17.30
N LEU A 100 19.62 16.73 16.88
CA LEU A 100 18.52 17.65 16.52
C LEU A 100 17.68 17.07 15.40
N LEU A 101 18.29 16.54 14.33
CA LEU A 101 17.58 15.95 13.20
C LEU A 101 16.80 14.69 13.58
N TYR A 102 17.36 13.83 14.47
CA TYR A 102 16.66 12.67 15.00
C TYR A 102 15.37 13.05 15.70
N ASP A 103 15.38 14.10 16.48
CA ASP A 103 14.20 14.55 17.22
C ASP A 103 13.22 15.35 16.33
N LEU A 104 13.73 16.14 15.40
CA LEU A 104 12.93 16.95 14.48
C LEU A 104 12.06 16.10 13.56
N GLN A 105 12.56 14.93 13.10
CA GLN A 105 11.80 14.04 12.22
C GLN A 105 10.45 13.61 12.79
N TRP A 106 10.37 13.42 14.11
CA TRP A 106 9.12 13.02 14.76
C TRP A 106 8.10 14.16 14.82
N MET A 107 8.59 15.40 14.87
CA MET A 107 7.76 16.59 14.79
C MET A 107 7.24 16.79 13.36
N VAL A 108 8.11 16.68 12.36
CA VAL A 108 7.77 16.83 10.94
C VAL A 108 6.73 15.79 10.49
N LYS A 109 6.79 14.57 11.01
CA LYS A 109 5.83 13.49 10.67
C LYS A 109 4.40 13.73 11.15
N VAL A 110 4.13 14.79 11.91
CA VAL A 110 2.76 15.15 12.29
C VAL A 110 2.09 15.82 11.09
N GLU A 111 0.98 15.22 10.64
CA GLU A 111 0.26 15.70 9.45
C GLU A 111 -0.41 17.05 9.70
N GLU A 112 -1.10 17.21 10.83
CA GLU A 112 -1.93 18.39 11.12
C GLU A 112 -1.58 18.99 12.48
N ILE A 113 -1.17 20.25 12.50
CA ILE A 113 -0.89 21.02 13.73
C ILE A 113 -1.93 22.11 14.03
N GLU A 114 -2.82 22.41 13.07
CA GLU A 114 -3.88 23.40 13.21
C GLU A 114 -4.91 23.03 14.29
N ASN A 115 -5.05 21.74 14.59
CA ASN A 115 -5.91 21.25 15.68
C ASN A 115 -5.25 21.36 17.06
N ILE A 116 -3.95 21.71 17.13
CA ILE A 116 -3.14 21.73 18.35
C ILE A 116 -2.71 23.15 18.69
N LEU A 117 -2.39 23.94 17.66
CA LEU A 117 -1.86 25.30 17.77
C LEU A 117 -2.82 26.32 17.14
N THR A 118 -2.88 27.51 17.73
CA THR A 118 -3.57 28.66 17.11
C THR A 118 -2.76 29.21 15.94
N LYS A 119 -3.38 29.98 15.04
CA LYS A 119 -2.69 30.61 13.89
C LYS A 119 -1.46 31.41 14.28
N ARG A 120 -1.51 32.14 15.41
CA ARG A 120 -0.38 32.89 15.93
C ARG A 120 0.75 31.94 16.32
N GLU A 121 0.43 30.88 17.04
CA GLU A 121 1.42 29.90 17.50
C GLU A 121 2.01 29.09 16.35
N ILE A 122 1.28 28.86 15.28
CA ILE A 122 1.82 28.25 14.05
C ILE A 122 2.89 29.15 13.42
N ASN A 123 2.66 30.46 13.37
CA ASN A 123 3.68 31.39 12.86
C ASN A 123 4.93 31.40 13.75
N GLU A 124 4.74 31.51 15.08
CA GLU A 124 5.84 31.46 16.05
C GLU A 124 6.60 30.12 15.97
N PHE A 125 5.87 29.01 15.78
CA PHE A 125 6.44 27.67 15.56
C PHE A 125 7.36 27.66 14.33
N TRP A 126 6.86 28.14 13.19
CA TRP A 126 7.65 28.14 11.95
C TRP A 126 8.87 29.04 12.03
N GLU A 127 8.80 30.19 12.68
CA GLU A 127 9.97 31.06 12.91
C GLU A 127 11.06 30.30 13.67
N VAL A 128 10.70 29.65 14.78
CA VAL A 128 11.68 28.91 15.59
C VAL A 128 12.15 27.64 14.89
N PHE A 129 11.26 26.94 14.16
CA PHE A 129 11.60 25.74 13.41
C PHE A 129 12.62 26.03 12.30
N LEU A 130 12.40 27.08 11.52
CA LEU A 130 13.32 27.49 10.45
C LEU A 130 14.67 27.93 11.02
N ASP A 131 14.69 28.65 12.14
CA ASP A 131 15.91 29.02 12.86
C ASP A 131 16.68 27.75 13.31
N VAL A 132 16.03 26.80 13.97
CA VAL A 132 16.65 25.51 14.36
C VAL A 132 17.18 24.76 13.15
N LEU A 133 16.41 24.69 12.05
CA LEU A 133 16.82 24.01 10.82
C LEU A 133 18.05 24.66 10.17
N SER A 134 18.27 25.98 10.38
CA SER A 134 19.44 26.67 9.85
C SER A 134 20.77 26.13 10.41
N TYR A 135 20.75 25.63 11.65
CA TYR A 135 21.92 25.03 12.33
C TYR A 135 22.19 23.55 11.95
N ILE A 136 21.39 22.96 11.08
CA ILE A 136 21.59 21.59 10.58
C ILE A 136 22.07 21.65 9.14
N ASP A 137 23.25 21.13 8.85
CA ASP A 137 23.81 21.15 7.49
C ASP A 137 23.00 20.28 6.54
N GLY A 138 22.87 20.73 5.28
CA GLY A 138 22.17 19.98 4.24
C GLY A 138 22.75 18.57 4.02
N ASP A 139 24.06 18.42 4.14
CA ASP A 139 24.74 17.12 4.02
C ASP A 139 24.39 16.16 5.18
N ILE A 140 24.14 16.66 6.38
CA ILE A 140 23.64 15.86 7.50
C ILE A 140 22.25 15.32 7.17
N ILE A 141 21.35 16.18 6.69
CA ILE A 141 19.98 15.76 6.28
C ILE A 141 20.05 14.72 5.16
N LYS A 142 20.88 14.98 4.13
CA LYS A 142 21.05 14.11 2.95
C LYS A 142 21.57 12.72 3.31
N ASN A 143 22.54 12.63 4.23
CA ASN A 143 23.25 11.39 4.55
C ASN A 143 22.67 10.63 5.75
N TYR A 144 21.65 11.14 6.43
CA TYR A 144 21.06 10.46 7.59
C TYR A 144 20.26 9.22 7.18
N LYS A 145 20.83 8.03 7.40
CA LYS A 145 20.33 6.75 6.86
C LYS A 145 18.92 6.37 7.32
N THR A 146 18.55 6.73 8.55
CA THR A 146 17.26 6.34 9.15
C THR A 146 16.14 7.36 8.95
N LEU A 147 16.45 8.49 8.29
CA LEU A 147 15.46 9.50 7.96
C LEU A 147 14.57 9.02 6.80
N ASP A 148 13.26 9.13 6.98
CA ASP A 148 12.29 8.87 5.91
C ASP A 148 12.59 9.73 4.67
N ASN A 149 12.45 9.15 3.48
CA ASN A 149 12.82 9.83 2.24
C ASN A 149 11.98 11.08 1.97
N TYR A 150 10.69 11.06 2.30
CA TYR A 150 9.84 12.25 2.12
C TYR A 150 10.14 13.33 3.15
N VAL A 151 10.42 12.96 4.40
CA VAL A 151 10.86 13.92 5.43
C VAL A 151 12.19 14.55 5.03
N ARG A 152 13.13 13.75 4.52
CA ARG A 152 14.43 14.26 4.01
C ARG A 152 14.22 15.27 2.91
N GLU A 153 13.44 14.92 1.90
CA GLU A 153 13.12 15.76 0.76
C GLU A 153 12.47 17.08 1.21
N PHE A 154 11.45 16.98 2.08
CA PHE A 154 10.74 18.14 2.63
C PHE A 154 11.68 19.12 3.36
N LEU A 155 12.53 18.62 4.26
CA LEU A 155 13.49 19.44 5.00
C LEU A 155 14.52 20.09 4.08
N LEU A 156 15.03 19.37 3.07
CA LEU A 156 15.96 19.92 2.08
C LEU A 156 15.29 20.99 1.23
N THR A 157 14.05 20.78 0.80
CA THR A 157 13.30 21.76 0.02
C THR A 157 13.07 23.04 0.81
N ILE A 158 12.64 22.95 2.08
CA ILE A 158 12.49 24.13 2.95
C ILE A 158 13.82 24.87 3.09
N LYS A 159 14.90 24.14 3.35
CA LYS A 159 16.22 24.75 3.57
C LYS A 159 16.75 25.48 2.32
N GLN A 160 16.41 25.00 1.12
CA GLN A 160 16.83 25.60 -0.15
C GLN A 160 15.95 26.77 -0.61
N SER A 161 14.71 26.85 -0.14
CA SER A 161 13.68 27.76 -0.67
C SER A 161 13.67 29.14 0.00
N ASN A 162 14.55 29.43 0.94
CA ASN A 162 14.60 30.71 1.69
C ASN A 162 13.22 31.17 2.22
N LEU A 163 12.38 30.21 2.65
CA LEU A 163 11.03 30.47 3.13
C LEU A 163 11.04 31.15 4.50
N THR A 164 10.04 31.98 4.72
CA THR A 164 9.73 32.56 6.03
C THR A 164 8.49 31.87 6.63
N ALA A 165 8.22 32.08 7.90
CA ALA A 165 7.01 31.57 8.54
C ALA A 165 5.72 32.01 7.82
N LYS A 166 5.71 33.19 7.19
CA LYS A 166 4.55 33.72 6.44
C LYS A 166 4.38 33.07 5.07
N THR A 167 5.46 32.64 4.45
CA THR A 167 5.48 32.08 3.09
C THR A 167 5.57 30.55 3.05
N ILE A 168 5.61 29.90 4.20
CA ILE A 168 5.75 28.43 4.26
C ILE A 168 4.61 27.70 3.55
N ASN A 169 3.39 28.25 3.57
CA ASN A 169 2.24 27.71 2.85
C ASN A 169 2.29 27.98 1.33
N GLU A 170 3.17 28.90 0.91
CA GLU A 170 3.47 29.18 -0.49
C GLU A 170 4.63 28.31 -0.99
N LEU A 171 4.95 27.24 -0.26
CA LEU A 171 5.91 26.25 -0.69
C LEU A 171 5.49 25.71 -2.05
N GLN A 172 5.67 26.56 -3.07
CA GLN A 172 5.60 26.14 -4.47
C GLN A 172 6.79 25.23 -4.67
N LEU A 173 6.47 23.99 -4.57
CA LEU A 173 7.39 22.91 -4.74
C LEU A 173 7.91 23.03 -6.16
N ASN A 174 9.21 23.27 -6.25
CA ASN A 174 9.87 23.32 -7.53
C ASN A 174 9.78 21.92 -8.13
N ASP A 175 8.89 21.75 -9.11
CA ASP A 175 8.51 20.48 -9.74
C ASP A 175 9.72 19.65 -10.21
N ARG A 176 10.87 20.27 -10.36
CA ARG A 176 12.11 19.64 -10.82
C ARG A 176 12.92 18.93 -9.73
N LEU A 177 12.61 19.15 -8.43
CA LEU A 177 13.42 18.67 -7.31
C LEU A 177 12.78 17.56 -6.49
N GLY A 178 11.57 17.15 -6.82
CA GLY A 178 10.79 16.22 -6.01
C GLY A 178 10.96 14.75 -6.39
N ILE A 179 10.86 13.86 -5.40
CA ILE A 179 10.68 12.42 -5.65
C ILE A 179 9.22 12.20 -6.07
N HIS A 180 9.01 12.01 -7.36
CA HIS A 180 7.71 11.63 -7.88
C HIS A 180 7.55 10.12 -7.80
N ARG A 181 6.36 9.66 -7.41
CA ARG A 181 5.99 8.24 -7.47
C ARG A 181 4.88 8.08 -8.47
N PHE A 182 5.21 7.49 -9.60
CA PHE A 182 4.27 7.21 -10.67
C PHE A 182 4.01 5.71 -10.69
N TYR A 183 2.87 5.29 -10.14
CA TYR A 183 2.47 3.90 -10.03
C TYR A 183 1.40 3.58 -11.05
N ILE A 184 1.53 2.42 -11.68
CA ILE A 184 0.47 1.82 -12.47
C ILE A 184 -0.21 0.75 -11.61
N ASP A 185 -1.50 0.91 -11.39
CA ASP A 185 -2.33 -0.02 -10.62
C ASP A 185 -2.83 -1.17 -11.49
N ILE A 186 -3.24 -0.87 -12.74
CA ILE A 186 -3.84 -1.83 -13.66
C ILE A 186 -3.27 -1.63 -15.06
N VAL A 187 -2.91 -2.73 -15.73
CA VAL A 187 -2.72 -2.82 -17.17
C VAL A 187 -3.56 -3.97 -17.68
N ASN A 188 -4.49 -3.72 -18.57
CA ASN A 188 -5.38 -4.74 -19.11
C ASN A 188 -5.81 -4.42 -20.54
N ILE A 189 -6.08 -5.46 -21.34
CA ILE A 189 -6.78 -5.30 -22.64
C ILE A 189 -8.21 -5.78 -22.44
N LYS A 190 -9.17 -4.96 -22.80
CA LYS A 190 -10.59 -5.28 -22.74
C LYS A 190 -11.35 -4.51 -23.82
N ASN A 191 -12.26 -5.20 -24.52
CA ASN A 191 -13.12 -4.60 -25.55
C ASN A 191 -12.37 -3.79 -26.65
N GLY A 192 -11.18 -4.23 -27.03
CA GLY A 192 -10.37 -3.53 -28.06
C GLY A 192 -9.58 -2.32 -27.54
N PHE A 193 -9.56 -2.08 -26.23
CA PHE A 193 -8.79 -1.00 -25.60
C PHE A 193 -7.70 -1.54 -24.69
N LEU A 194 -6.54 -0.87 -24.72
CA LEU A 194 -5.53 -0.98 -23.67
C LEU A 194 -5.92 -0.01 -22.55
N ASN A 195 -6.26 -0.56 -21.39
CA ASN A 195 -6.62 0.18 -20.20
C ASN A 195 -5.42 0.27 -19.27
N ILE A 196 -5.01 1.48 -18.92
CA ILE A 196 -3.93 1.75 -17.97
C ILE A 196 -4.48 2.70 -16.91
N SER A 197 -4.47 2.24 -15.67
CA SER A 197 -4.89 3.05 -14.53
C SER A 197 -3.75 3.20 -13.55
N GLY A 198 -3.68 4.32 -12.86
CA GLY A 198 -2.60 4.53 -11.91
C GLY A 198 -2.75 5.77 -11.04
N LEU A 199 -1.69 6.02 -10.29
CA LEU A 199 -1.55 7.11 -9.35
C LEU A 199 -0.21 7.83 -9.57
N LEU A 200 -0.26 9.12 -9.75
CA LEU A 200 0.91 9.98 -9.59
C LEU A 200 0.85 10.66 -8.21
N MET A 201 1.83 10.38 -7.34
CA MET A 201 2.09 11.16 -6.12
C MET A 201 3.23 12.12 -6.40
N SER A 202 2.94 13.39 -6.47
CA SER A 202 3.90 14.41 -6.90
C SER A 202 3.72 15.73 -6.15
N ASN A 203 4.67 16.62 -6.36
CA ASN A 203 4.60 18.00 -5.89
C ASN A 203 3.77 18.88 -6.84
N PHE A 204 3.44 18.39 -8.02
CA PHE A 204 2.59 19.14 -8.95
C PHE A 204 1.22 19.40 -8.32
N ASN A 205 0.69 20.59 -8.56
CA ASN A 205 -0.72 20.84 -8.27
C ASN A 205 -1.58 19.98 -9.23
N PRO A 206 -2.42 19.08 -8.73
CA PRO A 206 -3.22 18.19 -9.58
C PRO A 206 -4.16 18.93 -10.56
N ASP A 207 -4.50 20.19 -10.28
CA ASP A 207 -5.37 20.99 -11.14
C ASP A 207 -4.62 21.64 -12.32
N ASN A 208 -3.27 21.63 -12.27
CA ASN A 208 -2.41 22.26 -13.27
C ASN A 208 -1.64 21.25 -14.11
N ILE A 209 -1.96 19.96 -13.99
CA ILE A 209 -1.32 18.90 -14.76
C ILE A 209 -2.31 18.04 -15.49
N GLU A 210 -1.85 17.41 -16.57
CA GLU A 210 -2.55 16.34 -17.28
C GLU A 210 -1.61 15.16 -17.46
N ILE A 211 -2.16 13.94 -17.36
CA ILE A 211 -1.44 12.72 -17.73
C ILE A 211 -1.88 12.32 -19.12
N VAL A 212 -0.93 12.21 -20.05
CA VAL A 212 -1.17 11.96 -21.47
C VAL A 212 -0.31 10.80 -21.94
N ALA A 213 -0.95 9.85 -22.61
CA ALA A 213 -0.24 8.83 -23.36
C ALA A 213 0.02 9.31 -24.78
N LYS A 214 1.30 9.27 -25.20
CA LYS A 214 1.75 9.73 -26.53
C LYS A 214 2.21 8.55 -27.39
N CYS A 215 1.68 8.48 -28.59
CA CYS A 215 2.04 7.50 -29.60
C CYS A 215 2.20 8.20 -30.95
N GLU A 216 3.45 8.37 -31.41
CA GLU A 216 3.75 9.18 -32.60
C GLU A 216 3.13 10.59 -32.48
N ASN A 217 2.24 10.96 -33.38
CA ASN A 217 1.55 12.25 -33.42
C ASN A 217 0.18 12.22 -32.68
N LYS A 218 -0.17 11.10 -32.05
CA LYS A 218 -1.43 10.95 -31.32
C LYS A 218 -1.22 11.11 -29.83
N GLU A 219 -2.15 11.78 -29.19
CA GLU A 219 -2.21 11.97 -27.75
C GLU A 219 -3.53 11.45 -27.20
N PHE A 220 -3.46 10.69 -26.11
CA PHE A 220 -4.61 10.17 -25.38
C PHE A 220 -4.60 10.77 -23.98
N ILE A 221 -5.55 11.65 -23.72
CA ILE A 221 -5.66 12.34 -22.43
C ILE A 221 -6.32 11.41 -21.43
N SER A 222 -5.74 11.33 -20.25
CA SER A 222 -6.31 10.51 -19.16
C SER A 222 -7.58 11.15 -18.59
N LYS A 223 -8.49 10.30 -18.13
CA LYS A 223 -9.59 10.72 -17.28
C LYS A 223 -9.09 10.78 -15.84
N ARG A 224 -9.07 11.99 -15.26
CA ARG A 224 -8.77 12.18 -13.84
C ARG A 224 -9.98 11.81 -12.99
N PHE A 225 -9.73 11.21 -11.83
CA PHE A 225 -10.72 11.02 -10.79
C PHE A 225 -10.07 11.25 -9.41
N VAL A 226 -10.87 11.36 -8.37
CA VAL A 226 -10.40 11.59 -6.99
C VAL A 226 -10.83 10.43 -6.11
N TYR A 227 -9.85 9.79 -5.48
CA TYR A 227 -10.15 8.83 -4.44
C TYR A 227 -10.24 9.50 -3.08
N PRO A 228 -11.36 9.42 -2.38
CA PRO A 228 -11.53 10.02 -1.05
C PRO A 228 -10.52 9.50 -0.01
N THR A 229 -9.98 8.32 -0.24
CA THR A 229 -8.99 7.69 0.67
C THR A 229 -7.54 8.00 0.32
N ARG A 230 -7.26 8.50 -0.89
CA ARG A 230 -5.92 8.95 -1.30
C ARG A 230 -5.81 10.45 -1.01
N LYS A 231 -5.26 10.76 0.16
CA LYS A 231 -5.11 12.15 0.62
C LYS A 231 -3.74 12.70 0.26
N PRO A 232 -3.62 14.02 0.11
CA PRO A 232 -2.32 14.66 0.05
C PRO A 232 -1.47 14.26 1.26
N LEU A 233 -0.19 14.02 1.03
CA LEU A 233 0.78 13.90 2.10
C LEU A 233 1.05 15.29 2.65
N LYS A 234 0.85 15.45 3.95
CA LYS A 234 1.09 16.71 4.65
C LYS A 234 2.15 16.52 5.72
N PHE A 235 2.92 17.56 5.95
CA PHE A 235 3.83 17.69 7.07
C PHE A 235 3.54 19.02 7.76
N LEU A 236 3.24 18.99 9.06
CA LEU A 236 2.99 20.19 9.86
C LEU A 236 1.92 21.11 9.23
N SER A 237 0.85 20.52 8.72
CA SER A 237 -0.24 21.16 7.97
C SER A 237 0.13 21.68 6.57
N VAL A 238 1.38 21.56 6.14
CA VAL A 238 1.81 21.95 4.79
C VAL A 238 1.61 20.80 3.83
N GLY A 239 0.83 21.00 2.77
CA GLY A 239 0.65 20.03 1.68
C GLY A 239 1.97 19.85 0.93
N TYR A 240 2.40 18.59 0.78
CA TYR A 240 3.72 18.29 0.22
C TYR A 240 3.69 17.42 -1.02
N LYS A 241 2.88 16.36 -1.04
CA LYS A 241 2.64 15.51 -2.20
C LYS A 241 1.14 15.38 -2.43
N PHE A 242 0.73 15.47 -3.67
CA PHE A 242 -0.66 15.44 -4.06
C PHE A 242 -0.92 14.22 -4.93
N PRO A 243 -2.02 13.48 -4.67
CA PRO A 243 -2.41 12.36 -5.51
C PRO A 243 -3.11 12.87 -6.78
N TYR A 244 -2.76 12.26 -7.90
CA TYR A 244 -3.47 12.38 -9.17
C TYR A 244 -3.79 10.98 -9.66
N ASP A 245 -5.03 10.56 -9.48
CA ASP A 245 -5.53 9.28 -9.95
C ASP A 245 -6.03 9.42 -11.39
N PHE A 246 -5.72 8.43 -12.24
CA PHE A 246 -6.03 8.51 -13.66
C PHE A 246 -6.41 7.16 -14.29
N ASP A 247 -7.25 7.24 -15.32
CA ASP A 247 -7.58 6.16 -16.23
C ASP A 247 -7.23 6.58 -17.66
N LEU A 248 -6.54 5.71 -18.40
CA LEU A 248 -6.27 5.82 -19.83
C LEU A 248 -6.97 4.67 -20.55
N GLU A 249 -7.78 4.98 -21.54
CA GLU A 249 -8.41 4.02 -22.47
C GLU A 249 -7.89 4.30 -23.87
N ILE A 250 -7.07 3.40 -24.39
CA ILE A 250 -6.33 3.61 -25.63
C ILE A 250 -6.72 2.54 -26.65
N PRO A 251 -7.29 2.89 -27.82
CA PRO A 251 -7.64 1.91 -28.84
C PRO A 251 -6.42 1.09 -29.27
N VAL A 252 -6.52 -0.23 -29.21
CA VAL A 252 -5.43 -1.16 -29.54
C VAL A 252 -4.89 -0.94 -30.95
N ASP A 253 -5.77 -0.71 -31.92
CA ASP A 253 -5.40 -0.57 -33.32
C ASP A 253 -4.56 0.69 -33.60
N GLU A 254 -4.68 1.72 -32.77
CA GLU A 254 -3.96 2.98 -32.94
C GLU A 254 -2.50 2.92 -32.49
N ILE A 255 -2.20 2.00 -31.54
CA ILE A 255 -0.88 1.89 -30.90
C ILE A 255 -0.13 0.62 -31.29
N LYS A 256 -0.71 -0.19 -32.17
CA LYS A 256 -0.14 -1.48 -32.55
C LYS A 256 1.19 -1.31 -33.26
N ASP A 257 2.19 -2.10 -32.80
CA ASP A 257 3.58 -2.10 -33.27
C ASP A 257 4.30 -0.73 -33.10
N LYS A 258 3.79 0.15 -32.23
CA LYS A 258 4.33 1.48 -31.96
C LYS A 258 4.74 1.63 -30.51
N LYS A 259 5.51 2.68 -30.23
CA LYS A 259 5.93 3.06 -28.88
C LYS A 259 4.87 3.97 -28.26
N LEU A 260 4.42 3.63 -27.05
CA LEU A 260 3.51 4.43 -26.24
C LEU A 260 4.24 4.90 -24.98
N THR A 261 4.34 6.22 -24.78
CA THR A 261 4.92 6.83 -23.57
C THR A 261 3.83 7.50 -22.76
N ILE A 262 3.93 7.44 -21.43
CA ILE A 262 3.04 8.19 -20.55
C ILE A 262 3.82 9.37 -20.00
N ASN A 263 3.30 10.57 -20.20
CA ASN A 263 3.90 11.82 -19.80
C ASN A 263 2.98 12.62 -18.90
N VAL A 264 3.58 13.41 -18.02
CA VAL A 264 2.88 14.43 -17.22
C VAL A 264 3.11 15.76 -17.90
N LEU A 265 2.04 16.44 -18.27
CA LEU A 265 2.08 17.80 -18.82
C LEU A 265 1.82 18.80 -17.70
N SER A 266 2.62 19.85 -17.59
CA SER A 266 2.44 20.97 -16.67
C SER A 266 2.77 22.27 -17.41
N GLY A 267 1.73 23.04 -17.74
CA GLY A 267 1.87 24.18 -18.66
C GLY A 267 2.45 23.77 -20.01
N ASN A 268 3.57 24.37 -20.39
CA ASN A 268 4.27 24.06 -21.66
C ASN A 268 5.34 22.94 -21.49
N GLU A 269 5.50 22.38 -20.31
CA GLU A 269 6.52 21.36 -20.05
C GLU A 269 5.91 19.94 -20.08
N SER A 270 6.71 18.97 -20.54
CA SER A 270 6.33 17.55 -20.61
C SER A 270 7.39 16.70 -19.90
N PHE A 271 6.96 15.93 -18.89
CA PHE A 271 7.84 15.11 -18.06
C PHE A 271 7.55 13.62 -18.29
N ASN A 272 8.59 12.86 -18.64
CA ASN A 272 8.52 11.40 -18.68
C ASN A 272 9.06 10.83 -17.37
N LEU A 273 8.19 10.70 -16.38
CA LEU A 273 8.56 10.24 -15.03
C LEU A 273 8.75 8.72 -15.01
N PRO A 274 9.69 8.18 -14.19
CA PRO A 274 9.85 6.75 -14.03
C PRO A 274 8.59 6.08 -13.52
N ILE A 275 8.15 5.03 -14.21
CA ILE A 275 6.96 4.25 -13.88
C ILE A 275 7.36 3.05 -13.02
N ALA A 276 6.62 2.85 -11.92
CA ALA A 276 6.61 1.64 -11.12
C ALA A 276 5.26 0.94 -11.23
N PHE A 277 5.21 -0.34 -10.86
CA PHE A 277 3.99 -1.13 -10.91
C PHE A 277 3.56 -1.53 -9.51
N GLU A 278 2.26 -1.38 -9.23
CA GLU A 278 1.65 -1.95 -8.04
C GLU A 278 1.44 -3.47 -8.21
N LYS A 279 1.25 -4.17 -7.09
CA LYS A 279 1.15 -5.64 -7.06
C LYS A 279 0.01 -6.21 -7.94
N HIS A 280 -0.98 -5.40 -8.26
CA HIS A 280 -2.14 -5.81 -9.06
C HIS A 280 -2.00 -5.48 -10.55
N ALA A 281 -0.92 -4.83 -10.94
CA ALA A 281 -0.75 -4.24 -12.27
C ALA A 281 -0.63 -5.25 -13.42
N ARG A 282 -0.56 -6.55 -13.14
CA ARG A 282 -0.31 -7.63 -14.13
C ARG A 282 1.02 -7.47 -14.88
N LEU A 283 1.80 -6.47 -14.55
CA LEU A 283 3.17 -6.25 -15.02
C LEU A 283 4.07 -5.93 -13.83
N SER A 284 5.34 -6.25 -13.95
CA SER A 284 6.36 -5.87 -13.00
C SER A 284 7.68 -5.63 -13.71
N THR A 285 8.68 -5.15 -13.00
CA THR A 285 10.03 -5.02 -13.57
C THR A 285 10.66 -6.35 -13.96
N SER A 286 10.32 -7.45 -13.27
CA SER A 286 10.83 -8.80 -13.54
C SER A 286 9.96 -9.60 -14.50
N SER A 287 8.66 -9.27 -14.60
CA SER A 287 7.70 -9.89 -15.52
C SER A 287 7.02 -8.80 -16.32
N ASN A 288 7.72 -8.30 -17.33
CA ASN A 288 7.45 -7.06 -18.03
C ASN A 288 6.62 -7.20 -19.31
N TYR A 289 5.96 -8.33 -19.52
CA TYR A 289 5.03 -8.53 -20.61
C TYR A 289 3.78 -9.29 -20.15
N LEU A 290 2.66 -9.07 -20.81
CA LEU A 290 1.43 -9.86 -20.66
C LEU A 290 0.83 -10.19 -22.02
N ILE A 291 0.07 -11.30 -22.08
CA ILE A 291 -0.63 -11.73 -23.29
C ILE A 291 -2.11 -11.77 -23.00
N LYS A 292 -2.89 -11.00 -23.75
CA LYS A 292 -4.36 -11.02 -23.67
C LYS A 292 -4.97 -10.65 -25.02
N ASP A 293 -6.12 -11.26 -25.36
CA ASP A 293 -6.89 -11.00 -26.58
C ASP A 293 -6.05 -10.98 -27.85
N ASN A 294 -5.18 -11.99 -28.00
CA ASN A 294 -4.26 -12.16 -29.13
C ASN A 294 -3.25 -10.99 -29.32
N ASN A 295 -3.01 -10.22 -28.26
CA ASN A 295 -2.00 -9.15 -28.22
C ASN A 295 -0.96 -9.44 -27.14
N ILE A 296 0.24 -8.89 -27.33
CA ILE A 296 1.30 -8.84 -26.34
C ILE A 296 1.54 -7.38 -25.97
N VAL A 297 1.40 -7.05 -24.70
CA VAL A 297 1.84 -5.77 -24.13
C VAL A 297 3.18 -5.98 -23.47
N VAL A 298 4.15 -5.14 -23.78
CA VAL A 298 5.51 -5.16 -23.20
C VAL A 298 5.81 -3.80 -22.59
N PHE A 299 6.35 -3.77 -21.39
CA PHE A 299 6.92 -2.56 -20.79
C PHE A 299 8.44 -2.62 -20.84
N LYS A 300 9.03 -1.65 -21.51
CA LYS A 300 10.47 -1.54 -21.68
C LYS A 300 10.89 -0.08 -21.83
N ASP A 301 12.02 0.32 -21.25
CA ASP A 301 12.59 1.67 -21.36
C ASP A 301 11.55 2.75 -21.04
N ASN A 302 10.85 2.58 -19.92
CA ASN A 302 9.78 3.47 -19.43
C ASN A 302 8.64 3.71 -20.44
N SER A 303 8.33 2.72 -21.27
CA SER A 303 7.36 2.82 -22.37
C SER A 303 6.61 1.51 -22.56
N PHE A 304 5.38 1.60 -23.06
CA PHE A 304 4.59 0.44 -23.44
C PHE A 304 4.73 0.18 -24.95
N TYR A 305 4.72 -1.08 -25.32
CA TYR A 305 4.69 -1.56 -26.68
C TYR A 305 3.60 -2.61 -26.80
N LEU A 306 2.75 -2.48 -27.80
CA LEU A 306 1.69 -3.44 -28.07
C LEU A 306 1.92 -4.05 -29.46
N THR A 307 1.88 -5.37 -29.54
CA THR A 307 2.05 -6.10 -30.81
C THR A 307 1.13 -7.31 -30.86
N SER A 308 0.82 -7.76 -32.07
CA SER A 308 0.10 -9.02 -32.25
C SER A 308 0.85 -10.20 -31.63
N TYR A 309 0.08 -11.12 -31.05
CA TYR A 309 0.63 -12.34 -30.50
C TYR A 309 1.39 -13.14 -31.55
N SER A 310 2.56 -13.60 -31.18
CA SER A 310 3.35 -14.59 -31.89
C SER A 310 4.06 -15.46 -30.85
N PHE A 311 4.01 -16.79 -31.05
CA PHE A 311 4.67 -17.72 -30.13
C PHE A 311 6.18 -17.45 -30.06
N ILE A 312 6.81 -17.12 -31.18
CA ILE A 312 8.26 -16.79 -31.23
C ILE A 312 8.54 -15.49 -30.45
N LYS A 313 7.69 -14.47 -30.58
CA LYS A 313 7.83 -13.22 -29.79
C LYS A 313 7.69 -13.51 -28.29
N MET A 314 6.69 -14.32 -27.91
CA MET A 314 6.51 -14.74 -26.52
C MET A 314 7.73 -15.48 -25.98
N LEU A 315 8.29 -16.44 -26.71
CA LEU A 315 9.50 -17.17 -26.31
C LEU A 315 10.69 -16.24 -26.09
N LYS A 316 10.90 -15.25 -26.97
CA LYS A 316 11.97 -14.27 -26.81
C LYS A 316 11.79 -13.39 -25.56
N LEU A 317 10.55 -13.00 -25.26
CA LEU A 317 10.23 -12.20 -24.06
C LEU A 317 10.41 -13.03 -22.81
N GLU A 318 9.91 -14.26 -22.81
CA GLU A 318 10.04 -15.17 -21.67
C GLU A 318 11.50 -15.50 -21.37
N TYR A 319 12.31 -15.75 -22.41
CA TYR A 319 13.75 -15.94 -22.24
C TYR A 319 14.40 -14.75 -21.52
N ARG A 320 14.06 -13.50 -21.89
CA ARG A 320 14.57 -12.31 -21.22
C ARG A 320 14.12 -12.21 -19.77
N CYS A 321 12.85 -12.55 -19.48
CA CYS A 321 12.35 -12.61 -18.10
C CYS A 321 13.11 -13.66 -17.28
N LEU A 322 13.31 -14.86 -17.83
CA LEU A 322 14.05 -15.93 -17.17
C LEU A 322 15.49 -15.54 -16.86
N MET A 323 16.19 -14.93 -17.83
CA MET A 323 17.56 -14.45 -17.63
C MET A 323 17.61 -13.37 -16.54
N LYS A 324 16.70 -12.39 -16.58
CA LYS A 324 16.63 -11.35 -15.56
C LYS A 324 16.38 -11.92 -14.16
N ILE A 325 15.43 -12.85 -14.02
CA ILE A 325 15.13 -13.53 -12.75
C ILE A 325 16.36 -14.31 -12.25
N TYR A 326 17.08 -14.95 -13.17
CA TYR A 326 18.31 -15.69 -12.85
C TYR A 326 19.44 -14.77 -12.41
N ASP A 327 19.63 -13.63 -13.06
CA ASP A 327 20.70 -12.66 -12.73
C ASP A 327 20.43 -11.94 -11.40
N ASP A 328 19.17 -11.57 -11.14
CA ASP A 328 18.75 -10.87 -9.92
C ASP A 328 18.87 -11.77 -8.66
N LYS A 329 18.73 -13.09 -8.80
CA LYS A 329 18.79 -14.09 -7.71
C LYS A 329 18.01 -13.71 -6.46
N GLY A 330 16.90 -13.02 -6.65
CA GLY A 330 16.02 -12.60 -5.55
C GLY A 330 15.34 -13.79 -4.83
N PRO A 331 14.63 -13.54 -3.73
CA PRO A 331 13.91 -14.60 -3.02
C PRO A 331 12.99 -15.38 -3.96
N TYR A 332 12.98 -16.72 -3.83
CA TYR A 332 12.16 -17.67 -4.61
C TYR A 332 12.46 -17.73 -6.13
N TYR A 333 13.57 -17.19 -6.62
CA TYR A 333 13.91 -17.17 -8.05
C TYR A 333 13.93 -18.56 -8.68
N THR A 334 14.48 -19.58 -8.00
CA THR A 334 14.50 -20.97 -8.52
C THR A 334 13.12 -21.55 -8.75
N SER A 335 12.20 -21.29 -7.81
CA SER A 335 10.80 -21.68 -7.96
C SER A 335 10.14 -20.97 -9.13
N ALA A 336 10.42 -19.67 -9.29
CA ALA A 336 9.88 -18.88 -10.40
C ALA A 336 10.40 -19.39 -11.76
N LEU A 337 11.69 -19.67 -11.88
CA LEU A 337 12.25 -20.26 -13.10
C LEU A 337 11.58 -21.60 -13.43
N ALA A 338 11.42 -22.49 -12.44
CA ALA A 338 10.78 -23.78 -12.65
C ALA A 338 9.33 -23.65 -13.13
N PHE A 339 8.49 -22.82 -12.45
CA PHE A 339 7.09 -22.64 -12.84
C PHE A 339 6.95 -21.95 -14.20
N ARG A 340 7.80 -20.97 -14.52
CA ARG A 340 7.78 -20.30 -15.84
C ARG A 340 8.19 -21.24 -16.96
N LEU A 341 9.19 -22.11 -16.75
CA LEU A 341 9.56 -23.14 -17.72
C LEU A 341 8.44 -24.15 -17.94
N ILE A 342 7.80 -24.65 -16.86
CA ILE A 342 6.65 -25.55 -16.97
C ILE A 342 5.47 -24.83 -17.68
N TYR A 343 5.23 -23.56 -17.36
CA TYR A 343 4.22 -22.76 -18.05
C TYR A 343 4.48 -22.71 -19.56
N LEU A 344 5.71 -22.44 -19.99
CA LEU A 344 6.08 -22.43 -21.41
C LEU A 344 5.79 -23.76 -22.11
N ILE A 345 6.14 -24.89 -21.48
CA ILE A 345 5.91 -26.23 -22.03
C ILE A 345 4.40 -26.50 -22.17
N LEU A 346 3.61 -26.10 -21.19
CA LEU A 346 2.17 -26.34 -21.17
C LEU A 346 1.37 -25.32 -22.01
N TYR A 347 1.94 -24.16 -22.30
CA TYR A 347 1.24 -23.05 -22.94
C TYR A 347 0.57 -23.41 -24.29
N PRO A 348 1.23 -24.11 -25.24
CA PRO A 348 0.58 -24.48 -26.50
C PRO A 348 -0.69 -25.33 -26.33
N PHE A 349 -0.74 -26.14 -25.27
CA PHE A 349 -1.83 -27.07 -24.99
C PHE A 349 -2.96 -26.46 -24.18
N LEU A 350 -2.67 -25.46 -23.34
CA LEU A 350 -3.62 -24.91 -22.38
C LEU A 350 -4.13 -23.51 -22.73
N ARG A 351 -3.43 -22.73 -23.54
CA ARG A 351 -3.80 -21.34 -23.85
C ARG A 351 -5.22 -21.13 -24.40
N ASN A 352 -5.77 -22.13 -25.10
CA ASN A 352 -7.12 -22.08 -25.69
C ASN A 352 -8.15 -22.87 -24.85
N LYS A 353 -7.78 -23.38 -23.69
CA LYS A 353 -8.70 -24.10 -22.80
C LYS A 353 -9.35 -23.11 -21.85
N LYS A 354 -10.67 -23.13 -21.76
CA LYS A 354 -11.39 -22.37 -20.74
C LYS A 354 -11.28 -23.07 -19.39
N ILE A 355 -10.64 -22.42 -18.43
CA ILE A 355 -10.38 -22.95 -17.09
C ILE A 355 -10.95 -22.00 -16.06
N TRP A 356 -11.88 -22.46 -15.24
CA TRP A 356 -12.43 -21.72 -14.12
C TRP A 356 -11.95 -22.33 -12.80
N LEU A 357 -11.38 -21.48 -11.94
CA LEU A 357 -10.90 -21.86 -10.62
C LEU A 357 -11.81 -21.23 -9.56
N PHE A 358 -12.47 -22.10 -8.79
CA PHE A 358 -13.37 -21.71 -7.71
C PHE A 358 -12.67 -21.83 -6.37
N MET A 359 -13.01 -20.95 -5.45
CA MET A 359 -12.63 -21.07 -4.04
C MET A 359 -13.51 -20.17 -3.15
N ASP A 360 -13.52 -20.46 -1.87
CA ASP A 360 -14.07 -19.58 -0.85
C ASP A 360 -12.92 -18.99 -0.04
N ARG A 361 -12.58 -19.57 1.08
CA ARG A 361 -11.38 -19.23 1.86
C ARG A 361 -10.28 -20.24 1.62
N ARG A 362 -9.06 -19.91 1.98
CA ARG A 362 -7.95 -20.86 1.86
C ARG A 362 -8.18 -22.12 2.70
N ASN A 363 -8.69 -21.96 3.91
CA ASN A 363 -8.85 -23.02 4.92
C ASN A 363 -10.29 -23.47 5.17
N ALA A 364 -11.25 -22.96 4.40
CA ALA A 364 -12.65 -23.29 4.54
C ALA A 364 -13.39 -23.14 3.21
N ALA A 365 -14.39 -23.98 3.00
CA ALA A 365 -15.35 -23.93 1.91
C ALA A 365 -16.77 -23.74 2.48
N ASP A 366 -17.79 -24.19 1.76
CA ASP A 366 -19.20 -24.12 2.12
C ASP A 366 -19.79 -22.70 2.11
N ASP A 367 -19.29 -21.88 1.17
CA ASP A 367 -19.83 -20.55 0.87
C ASP A 367 -20.23 -20.49 -0.62
N ASN A 368 -20.42 -19.29 -1.16
CA ASN A 368 -20.91 -19.05 -2.51
C ASN A 368 -20.04 -19.70 -3.60
N GLY A 369 -18.71 -19.76 -3.40
CA GLY A 369 -17.77 -20.38 -4.34
C GLY A 369 -17.98 -21.88 -4.48
N GLU A 370 -18.15 -22.61 -3.38
CA GLU A 370 -18.43 -24.04 -3.40
C GLU A 370 -19.79 -24.34 -4.06
N GLN A 371 -20.84 -23.60 -3.71
CA GLN A 371 -22.17 -23.84 -4.24
C GLN A 371 -22.21 -23.57 -5.75
N LEU A 372 -21.59 -22.49 -6.21
CA LEU A 372 -21.48 -22.19 -7.64
C LEU A 372 -20.62 -23.23 -8.39
N PHE A 373 -19.56 -23.75 -7.77
CA PHE A 373 -18.74 -24.83 -8.33
C PHE A 373 -19.56 -26.09 -8.56
N LYS A 374 -20.35 -26.54 -7.57
CA LYS A 374 -21.23 -27.70 -7.68
C LYS A 374 -22.23 -27.53 -8.82
N TYR A 375 -22.88 -26.38 -8.89
CA TYR A 375 -23.78 -26.05 -9.99
C TYR A 375 -23.05 -26.03 -11.33
N ALA A 376 -21.89 -25.40 -11.41
CA ALA A 376 -21.11 -25.37 -12.64
C ALA A 376 -20.70 -26.76 -13.14
N LEU A 377 -20.39 -27.70 -12.23
CA LEU A 377 -20.11 -29.11 -12.60
C LEU A 377 -21.28 -29.82 -13.25
N SER A 378 -22.52 -29.48 -12.89
CA SER A 378 -23.71 -30.07 -13.50
C SER A 378 -23.94 -29.60 -14.95
N ARG A 379 -23.33 -28.48 -15.35
CA ARG A 379 -23.46 -27.90 -16.70
C ARG A 379 -22.57 -28.64 -17.68
N LYS A 380 -23.13 -29.11 -18.78
CA LYS A 380 -22.40 -29.71 -19.90
C LYS A 380 -21.88 -28.60 -20.81
N ASP A 381 -20.63 -28.27 -20.66
CA ASP A 381 -19.91 -27.28 -21.45
C ASP A 381 -18.42 -27.65 -21.59
N ASN A 382 -17.67 -26.91 -22.39
CA ASN A 382 -16.24 -27.15 -22.65
C ASN A 382 -15.31 -26.48 -21.63
N VAL A 383 -15.82 -26.05 -20.46
CA VAL A 383 -15.04 -25.38 -19.42
C VAL A 383 -14.49 -26.39 -18.42
N LYS A 384 -13.19 -26.35 -18.16
CA LYS A 384 -12.58 -27.12 -17.07
C LYS A 384 -12.77 -26.37 -15.76
N LYS A 385 -13.40 -27.01 -14.80
CA LYS A 385 -13.77 -26.42 -13.53
C LYS A 385 -13.01 -27.09 -12.41
N TYR A 386 -12.33 -26.30 -11.58
CA TYR A 386 -11.57 -26.76 -10.43
C TYR A 386 -11.99 -25.98 -9.18
N PHE A 387 -11.97 -26.65 -8.03
CA PHE A 387 -12.11 -26.00 -6.73
C PHE A 387 -10.81 -26.15 -5.95
N THR A 388 -10.46 -25.16 -5.13
CA THR A 388 -9.24 -25.22 -4.32
C THR A 388 -9.51 -24.81 -2.88
N VAL A 389 -8.93 -25.58 -1.96
CA VAL A 389 -8.94 -25.35 -0.51
C VAL A 389 -7.71 -26.04 0.09
N SER A 390 -7.23 -25.60 1.25
CA SER A 390 -6.07 -26.21 1.94
C SER A 390 -6.31 -27.70 2.26
N GLU A 391 -5.28 -28.49 2.12
CA GLU A 391 -5.31 -29.95 2.35
C GLU A 391 -5.63 -30.31 3.81
N ASP A 392 -5.19 -29.49 4.73
CA ASP A 392 -5.44 -29.59 6.18
C ASP A 392 -6.85 -29.17 6.60
N SER A 393 -7.64 -28.62 5.68
CA SER A 393 -9.03 -28.25 5.93
C SER A 393 -9.93 -29.48 6.00
N LYS A 394 -10.88 -29.48 6.93
CA LYS A 394 -11.98 -30.49 6.98
C LYS A 394 -12.78 -30.53 5.68
N ASP A 395 -12.91 -29.41 4.99
CA ASP A 395 -13.62 -29.31 3.73
C ASP A 395 -12.89 -29.96 2.57
N TYR A 396 -11.56 -30.03 2.62
CA TYR A 396 -10.80 -30.71 1.57
C TYR A 396 -11.19 -32.19 1.48
N SER A 397 -11.15 -32.92 2.58
CA SER A 397 -11.51 -34.34 2.62
C SER A 397 -12.96 -34.56 2.19
N ARG A 398 -13.89 -33.71 2.62
CA ARG A 398 -15.30 -33.73 2.26
C ARG A 398 -15.51 -33.53 0.75
N LEU A 399 -14.81 -32.61 0.14
CA LEU A 399 -14.95 -32.28 -1.29
C LEU A 399 -14.15 -33.20 -2.19
N ALA A 400 -12.91 -33.53 -1.86
CA ALA A 400 -12.04 -34.38 -2.67
C ALA A 400 -12.56 -35.82 -2.74
N GLY A 401 -13.25 -36.29 -1.70
CA GLY A 401 -13.95 -37.58 -1.73
C GLY A 401 -15.10 -37.66 -2.72
N LYS A 402 -15.68 -36.51 -3.11
CA LYS A 402 -16.81 -36.43 -4.04
C LYS A 402 -16.43 -35.99 -5.44
N TYR A 403 -15.44 -35.11 -5.56
CA TYR A 403 -15.10 -34.40 -6.80
C TYR A 403 -13.60 -34.50 -7.13
N LYS A 404 -13.29 -35.14 -8.25
CA LYS A 404 -11.89 -35.30 -8.74
C LYS A 404 -11.19 -33.97 -9.08
N ASN A 405 -11.97 -32.90 -9.23
CA ASN A 405 -11.47 -31.57 -9.62
C ASN A 405 -11.17 -30.67 -8.42
N VAL A 406 -11.12 -31.20 -7.22
CA VAL A 406 -10.70 -30.47 -6.01
C VAL A 406 -9.20 -30.57 -5.86
N LEU A 407 -8.54 -29.45 -5.70
CA LEU A 407 -7.07 -29.35 -5.66
C LEU A 407 -6.62 -28.80 -4.30
N PRO A 408 -5.59 -29.38 -3.69
CA PRO A 408 -5.00 -28.81 -2.49
C PRO A 408 -4.40 -27.42 -2.81
N PHE A 409 -4.71 -26.42 -2.02
CA PHE A 409 -4.10 -25.10 -2.15
C PHE A 409 -2.58 -25.20 -1.95
N TYR A 410 -1.79 -24.48 -2.73
CA TYR A 410 -0.33 -24.55 -2.84
C TYR A 410 0.24 -25.83 -3.52
N SER A 411 -0.56 -26.80 -3.96
CA SER A 411 -0.03 -27.89 -4.77
C SER A 411 0.54 -27.38 -6.11
N ILE A 412 1.48 -28.11 -6.70
CA ILE A 412 2.04 -27.75 -8.02
C ILE A 412 0.93 -27.65 -9.06
N LYS A 413 0.01 -28.60 -9.08
CA LYS A 413 -1.12 -28.64 -10.01
C LYS A 413 -2.02 -27.41 -9.83
N GLN A 414 -2.35 -27.02 -8.59
CA GLN A 414 -3.17 -25.84 -8.30
C GLN A 414 -2.48 -24.55 -8.77
N ARG A 415 -1.18 -24.40 -8.52
CA ARG A 415 -0.42 -23.24 -8.98
C ARG A 415 -0.39 -23.13 -10.50
N LEU A 416 -0.20 -24.24 -11.21
CA LEU A 416 -0.23 -24.25 -12.68
C LEU A 416 -1.64 -23.92 -13.19
N ILE A 417 -2.68 -24.52 -12.62
CA ILE A 417 -4.07 -24.20 -12.98
C ILE A 417 -4.37 -22.71 -12.73
N TYR A 418 -3.86 -22.13 -11.64
CA TYR A 418 -4.01 -20.69 -11.36
C TYR A 418 -3.40 -19.80 -12.46
N LEU A 419 -2.21 -20.15 -13.00
CA LEU A 419 -1.56 -19.42 -14.09
C LEU A 419 -2.31 -19.51 -15.42
N PHE A 420 -3.07 -20.60 -15.65
CA PHE A 420 -3.85 -20.81 -16.87
C PHE A 420 -5.34 -20.54 -16.70
N ALA A 421 -5.77 -20.11 -15.52
CA ALA A 421 -7.19 -19.83 -15.29
C ALA A 421 -7.64 -18.58 -16.07
N ASP A 422 -8.75 -18.70 -16.79
CA ASP A 422 -9.45 -17.56 -17.39
C ASP A 422 -10.19 -16.78 -16.31
N LYS A 423 -10.81 -17.51 -15.36
CA LYS A 423 -11.61 -16.92 -14.29
C LYS A 423 -11.24 -17.49 -12.94
N ILE A 424 -11.09 -16.61 -11.97
CA ILE A 424 -11.01 -16.93 -10.55
C ILE A 424 -12.32 -16.45 -9.92
N ILE A 425 -13.09 -17.40 -9.39
CA ILE A 425 -14.44 -17.18 -8.89
C ILE A 425 -14.45 -17.47 -7.40
N SER A 426 -14.67 -16.45 -6.57
CA SER A 426 -14.47 -16.59 -5.12
C SER A 426 -15.41 -15.73 -4.29
N SER A 427 -15.68 -16.22 -3.08
CA SER A 427 -16.37 -15.46 -2.02
C SER A 427 -15.48 -14.37 -1.40
N HIS A 428 -14.17 -14.33 -1.70
CA HIS A 428 -13.20 -13.34 -1.24
C HIS A 428 -12.43 -12.71 -2.40
N PRO A 429 -12.15 -11.39 -2.39
CA PRO A 429 -11.44 -10.71 -3.47
C PRO A 429 -9.94 -10.55 -3.21
N ASP A 430 -9.42 -10.94 -2.03
CA ASP A 430 -8.09 -10.60 -1.58
C ASP A 430 -7.01 -11.47 -2.20
N GLU A 431 -5.98 -10.84 -2.78
CA GLU A 431 -4.84 -11.53 -3.39
C GLU A 431 -4.09 -12.46 -2.43
N ASN A 432 -3.96 -12.09 -1.16
CA ASN A 432 -3.33 -12.95 -0.16
C ASN A 432 -4.13 -14.23 0.13
N ILE A 433 -5.40 -14.27 -0.24
CA ILE A 433 -6.26 -15.44 -0.14
C ILE A 433 -6.25 -16.22 -1.46
N LEU A 434 -6.41 -15.52 -2.58
CA LEU A 434 -6.60 -16.11 -3.91
C LEU A 434 -5.31 -16.60 -4.55
N ASN A 435 -4.25 -15.81 -4.44
CA ASN A 435 -3.03 -15.99 -5.22
C ASN A 435 -2.01 -16.87 -4.48
N PRO A 436 -1.73 -18.09 -4.99
CA PRO A 436 -0.78 -19.00 -4.36
C PRO A 436 0.68 -18.51 -4.43
N PHE A 437 0.96 -17.45 -5.19
CA PHE A 437 2.29 -16.85 -5.32
C PHE A 437 2.46 -15.59 -4.47
N TYR A 438 1.39 -15.06 -3.88
CA TYR A 438 1.40 -13.78 -3.17
C TYR A 438 2.52 -13.63 -2.12
N ALA A 439 2.69 -14.64 -1.25
CA ALA A 439 3.72 -14.66 -0.22
C ALA A 439 5.11 -15.07 -0.73
N LYS A 440 5.26 -15.42 -2.01
CA LYS A 440 6.47 -15.98 -2.63
C LYS A 440 6.96 -15.14 -3.80
N ASN A 441 6.99 -13.82 -3.61
CA ASN A 441 7.41 -12.86 -4.64
C ASN A 441 6.53 -12.94 -5.90
N GLY A 442 5.25 -12.61 -5.75
CA GLY A 442 4.24 -12.65 -6.82
C GLY A 442 4.61 -11.85 -8.07
N ASP A 443 5.43 -10.82 -7.93
CA ASP A 443 5.91 -9.98 -9.03
C ASP A 443 6.66 -10.77 -10.12
N LEU A 444 7.27 -11.91 -9.74
CA LEU A 444 7.92 -12.81 -10.69
C LEU A 444 6.94 -13.52 -11.64
N TYR A 445 5.63 -13.45 -11.37
CA TYR A 445 4.57 -14.11 -12.14
C TYR A 445 3.56 -13.14 -12.74
N SER A 446 3.68 -11.84 -12.49
CA SER A 446 2.66 -10.82 -12.81
C SER A 446 2.12 -10.92 -14.24
N GLY A 447 2.99 -11.03 -15.24
CA GLY A 447 2.59 -11.12 -16.66
C GLY A 447 1.92 -12.43 -17.07
N LEU A 448 2.03 -13.48 -16.25
CA LEU A 448 1.39 -14.78 -16.49
C LEU A 448 -0.03 -14.85 -15.88
N ILE A 449 -0.32 -14.02 -14.88
CA ILE A 449 -1.62 -14.01 -14.18
C ILE A 449 -2.54 -13.03 -14.89
N THR A 450 -3.29 -13.53 -15.87
CA THR A 450 -4.20 -12.73 -16.70
C THR A 450 -5.68 -13.01 -16.46
N SER A 451 -5.98 -13.86 -15.46
CA SER A 451 -7.34 -14.25 -15.08
C SER A 451 -8.23 -13.05 -14.69
N GLU A 452 -9.51 -13.17 -15.01
CA GLU A 452 -10.56 -12.28 -14.52
C GLU A 452 -11.05 -12.74 -13.14
N LYS A 453 -11.26 -11.79 -12.22
CA LYS A 453 -11.70 -12.08 -10.85
C LYS A 453 -13.18 -11.79 -10.68
N TYR A 454 -13.92 -12.79 -10.24
CA TYR A 454 -15.35 -12.74 -10.00
C TYR A 454 -15.60 -12.86 -8.50
N PHE A 455 -16.07 -11.78 -7.90
CA PHE A 455 -16.33 -11.71 -6.46
C PHE A 455 -17.79 -12.01 -6.16
N LEU A 456 -18.03 -13.16 -5.56
CA LEU A 456 -19.37 -13.65 -5.20
C LEU A 456 -19.87 -13.10 -3.86
N GLN A 457 -19.04 -12.33 -3.16
CA GLN A 457 -19.24 -11.91 -1.78
C GLN A 457 -19.41 -13.09 -0.79
N HIS A 458 -19.39 -12.80 0.49
CA HIS A 458 -19.62 -13.73 1.60
C HIS A 458 -20.65 -13.20 2.62
N GLY A 459 -21.24 -12.05 2.35
CA GLY A 459 -22.30 -11.43 3.16
C GLY A 459 -22.85 -10.19 2.48
N VAL A 460 -24.07 -9.82 2.82
CA VAL A 460 -24.71 -8.60 2.33
C VAL A 460 -24.00 -7.38 2.92
N THR A 461 -23.65 -6.43 2.07
CA THR A 461 -22.91 -5.24 2.47
C THR A 461 -23.85 -4.07 2.66
N LYS A 462 -23.83 -3.48 3.85
CA LYS A 462 -24.56 -2.26 4.20
C LYS A 462 -23.64 -1.04 4.24
N ASP A 463 -22.44 -1.21 4.80
CA ASP A 463 -21.49 -0.13 5.03
C ASP A 463 -20.62 0.14 3.81
N ASN A 464 -20.03 1.35 3.73
CA ASN A 464 -19.05 1.66 2.69
C ASN A 464 -17.76 0.88 2.93
N ILE A 465 -17.47 -0.08 2.04
CA ILE A 465 -16.27 -0.91 2.05
C ILE A 465 -15.29 -0.57 0.93
N SER A 466 -15.41 0.62 0.33
CA SER A 466 -14.56 1.07 -0.76
C SER A 466 -13.07 1.01 -0.43
N LYS A 467 -12.70 1.27 0.83
CA LYS A 467 -11.30 1.13 1.30
C LYS A 467 -10.71 -0.27 1.09
N TRP A 468 -11.55 -1.28 0.94
CA TRP A 468 -11.15 -2.67 0.79
C TRP A 468 -11.27 -3.19 -0.64
N ILE A 469 -12.33 -2.80 -1.39
CA ILE A 469 -12.65 -3.39 -2.69
C ILE A 469 -12.75 -2.37 -3.83
N ARG A 470 -11.93 -1.33 -3.83
CA ARG A 470 -11.84 -0.41 -4.95
C ARG A 470 -11.37 -1.10 -6.23
N LYS A 471 -11.78 -0.58 -7.40
CA LYS A 471 -11.36 -1.06 -8.72
C LYS A 471 -9.84 -1.24 -8.80
N TYR A 472 -9.08 -0.24 -8.39
CA TYR A 472 -7.63 -0.19 -8.55
C TYR A 472 -6.85 -1.08 -7.57
N ASP A 473 -7.50 -1.51 -6.48
CA ASP A 473 -6.91 -2.43 -5.51
C ASP A 473 -7.21 -3.91 -5.82
N LYS A 474 -8.26 -4.18 -6.64
CA LYS A 474 -8.75 -5.57 -6.84
C LYS A 474 -8.90 -5.97 -8.31
N ASP A 475 -9.14 -5.04 -9.23
CA ASP A 475 -9.42 -5.31 -10.66
C ASP A 475 -10.48 -6.42 -10.85
N LEU A 476 -11.66 -6.22 -10.23
CA LEU A 476 -12.75 -7.20 -10.30
C LEU A 476 -13.52 -7.06 -11.61
N SER A 477 -13.88 -8.18 -12.20
CA SER A 477 -14.71 -8.26 -13.42
C SER A 477 -16.19 -8.54 -13.12
N LEU A 478 -16.52 -8.94 -11.89
CA LEU A 478 -17.87 -9.10 -11.38
C LEU A 478 -17.88 -8.85 -9.87
N ILE A 479 -18.88 -8.11 -9.40
CA ILE A 479 -19.29 -8.03 -7.99
C ILE A 479 -20.74 -8.47 -7.91
N LEU A 480 -20.99 -9.51 -7.14
CA LEU A 480 -22.33 -10.04 -6.92
C LEU A 480 -23.02 -9.27 -5.80
N THR A 481 -24.29 -8.93 -5.97
CA THR A 481 -25.14 -8.31 -4.96
C THR A 481 -26.47 -9.04 -4.84
N VAL A 482 -27.15 -8.89 -3.72
CA VAL A 482 -28.44 -9.57 -3.45
C VAL A 482 -29.65 -8.65 -3.63
N SER A 483 -29.43 -7.34 -3.70
CA SER A 483 -30.53 -6.38 -3.83
C SER A 483 -30.12 -5.14 -4.64
N PRO A 484 -31.11 -4.43 -5.23
CA PRO A 484 -30.85 -3.13 -5.88
C PRO A 484 -30.22 -2.10 -4.93
N LEU A 485 -30.58 -2.10 -3.64
CA LEU A 485 -30.02 -1.18 -2.66
C LEU A 485 -28.53 -1.44 -2.45
N GLU A 486 -28.14 -2.70 -2.31
CA GLU A 486 -26.73 -3.07 -2.20
C GLU A 486 -25.99 -2.73 -3.50
N ARG A 487 -26.54 -3.04 -4.67
CA ARG A 487 -25.97 -2.66 -5.96
C ARG A 487 -25.72 -1.14 -6.05
N ASN A 488 -26.70 -0.35 -5.67
CA ASN A 488 -26.57 1.12 -5.71
C ASN A 488 -25.47 1.64 -4.79
N SER A 489 -25.21 0.98 -3.65
CA SER A 489 -24.12 1.35 -2.76
C SER A 489 -22.74 1.16 -3.39
N PHE A 490 -22.57 0.20 -4.31
CA PHE A 490 -21.33 -0.04 -5.03
C PHE A 490 -21.15 0.84 -6.29
N LEU A 491 -22.19 1.52 -6.75
CA LEU A 491 -22.10 2.44 -7.88
C LEU A 491 -21.51 3.80 -7.51
N GLY A 492 -21.20 4.03 -6.23
CA GLY A 492 -20.58 5.25 -5.75
C GLY A 492 -19.16 5.45 -6.31
N GLU A 493 -18.74 6.70 -6.44
CA GLU A 493 -17.43 7.10 -6.95
C GLU A 493 -16.27 6.50 -6.14
N ASP A 494 -16.50 6.21 -4.86
CA ASP A 494 -15.50 5.59 -3.98
C ASP A 494 -15.00 4.23 -4.47
N TYR A 495 -15.84 3.48 -5.19
CA TYR A 495 -15.51 2.14 -5.71
C TYR A 495 -14.94 2.18 -7.13
N ASN A 496 -15.41 3.10 -7.93
CA ASN A 496 -15.03 3.37 -9.32
C ASN A 496 -15.16 2.16 -10.27
N TYR A 497 -16.12 1.27 -10.01
CA TYR A 497 -16.50 0.22 -10.95
C TYR A 497 -17.57 0.72 -11.92
N SER A 498 -17.52 0.25 -13.15
CA SER A 498 -18.59 0.48 -14.11
C SER A 498 -19.84 -0.35 -13.77
N PRO A 499 -21.06 0.14 -14.07
CA PRO A 499 -22.31 -0.47 -13.64
C PRO A 499 -22.52 -1.93 -14.08
N GLU A 500 -21.92 -2.32 -15.21
CA GLU A 500 -22.01 -3.68 -15.75
C GLU A 500 -21.22 -4.71 -14.92
N ILE A 501 -20.27 -4.28 -14.09
CA ILE A 501 -19.51 -5.17 -13.21
C ILE A 501 -20.31 -5.53 -11.96
N ILE A 502 -21.25 -4.68 -11.55
CA ILE A 502 -22.03 -4.87 -10.33
C ILE A 502 -23.41 -5.45 -10.69
N GLN A 503 -23.61 -6.73 -10.38
CA GLN A 503 -24.78 -7.48 -10.79
C GLN A 503 -25.61 -7.97 -9.59
N THR A 504 -26.94 -7.76 -9.66
CA THR A 504 -27.89 -8.23 -8.64
C THR A 504 -28.43 -9.60 -9.06
N LEU A 505 -27.81 -10.67 -8.56
CA LEU A 505 -28.14 -12.06 -8.94
C LEU A 505 -28.47 -12.96 -7.74
N GLY A 506 -28.33 -12.46 -6.50
CA GLY A 506 -28.45 -13.28 -5.29
C GLY A 506 -27.18 -14.10 -5.01
N PHE A 507 -27.11 -14.69 -3.82
CA PHE A 507 -25.95 -15.53 -3.46
C PHE A 507 -26.20 -16.99 -3.84
N PRO A 508 -25.24 -17.68 -4.49
CA PRO A 508 -25.38 -19.10 -4.87
C PRO A 508 -25.75 -20.03 -3.71
N ARG A 509 -25.28 -19.72 -2.48
CA ARG A 509 -25.63 -20.55 -1.31
C ARG A 509 -27.10 -20.47 -0.91
N PHE A 510 -27.85 -19.46 -1.35
CA PHE A 510 -29.26 -19.33 -1.04
C PHE A 510 -30.10 -20.42 -1.74
N ASP A 511 -29.62 -20.96 -2.84
CA ASP A 511 -30.31 -22.05 -3.56
C ASP A 511 -30.44 -23.35 -2.74
N ASN A 512 -29.59 -23.48 -1.68
CA ASN A 512 -29.59 -24.65 -0.79
C ASN A 512 -30.26 -24.38 0.56
N LEU A 513 -30.94 -23.25 0.73
CA LEU A 513 -31.68 -22.99 1.96
C LEU A 513 -32.96 -23.84 1.99
N GLU A 514 -33.09 -24.62 3.05
CA GLU A 514 -34.26 -25.45 3.32
C GLU A 514 -35.00 -24.96 4.57
N ASN A 515 -36.30 -25.04 4.55
CA ASN A 515 -37.15 -24.74 5.70
C ASN A 515 -37.27 -25.97 6.62
N ASN A 516 -36.36 -26.10 7.58
CA ASN A 516 -36.32 -27.19 8.55
C ASN A 516 -36.87 -26.77 9.93
N ASN A 517 -38.08 -26.22 9.98
CA ASN A 517 -38.74 -25.75 11.20
C ASN A 517 -39.15 -26.90 12.16
N LEU A 518 -38.26 -27.87 12.38
CA LEU A 518 -38.52 -29.02 13.26
C LEU A 518 -38.46 -28.69 14.75
N LYS A 519 -37.81 -27.55 15.12
CA LYS A 519 -37.64 -27.14 16.53
C LYS A 519 -37.95 -25.66 16.69
N LYS A 520 -38.65 -25.30 17.77
CA LYS A 520 -38.75 -23.92 18.22
C LYS A 520 -37.38 -23.51 18.78
N GLN A 521 -36.71 -22.56 18.16
CA GLN A 521 -35.42 -22.10 18.58
C GLN A 521 -35.29 -20.60 18.34
N ILE A 522 -34.52 -19.95 19.19
CA ILE A 522 -34.15 -18.52 19.05
C ILE A 522 -32.70 -18.47 18.60
N LEU A 523 -32.43 -17.84 17.45
CA LEU A 523 -31.09 -17.62 16.95
C LEU A 523 -30.62 -16.21 17.33
N ILE A 524 -29.58 -16.12 18.16
CA ILE A 524 -28.96 -14.86 18.54
C ILE A 524 -27.66 -14.73 17.76
N MET A 525 -27.64 -13.81 16.78
CA MET A 525 -26.48 -13.54 15.93
C MET A 525 -26.12 -12.04 15.96
N PRO A 526 -25.41 -11.58 16.99
CA PRO A 526 -24.95 -10.20 17.02
C PRO A 526 -23.93 -9.95 15.91
N SER A 527 -24.03 -8.80 15.25
CA SER A 527 -23.08 -8.44 14.21
C SER A 527 -21.67 -8.27 14.78
N TRP A 528 -20.67 -8.64 13.97
CA TRP A 528 -19.26 -8.50 14.29
C TRP A 528 -18.90 -7.04 14.70
N ARG A 529 -17.96 -6.89 15.64
CA ARG A 529 -17.49 -5.62 16.17
C ARG A 529 -15.97 -5.61 16.20
N GLU A 530 -15.35 -4.72 15.41
CA GLU A 530 -13.88 -4.62 15.29
C GLU A 530 -13.18 -4.37 16.62
N TYR A 531 -13.77 -3.55 17.48
CA TYR A 531 -13.18 -3.22 18.78
C TYR A 531 -13.14 -4.39 19.77
N LEU A 532 -13.93 -5.45 19.55
CA LEU A 532 -13.92 -6.66 20.35
C LEU A 532 -12.83 -7.67 19.93
N GLN A 533 -12.26 -7.52 18.74
CA GLN A 533 -11.25 -8.44 18.20
C GLN A 533 -9.83 -8.20 18.77
N LYS A 534 -9.56 -7.06 19.37
CA LYS A 534 -8.18 -6.61 19.66
C LYS A 534 -7.49 -7.37 20.79
N SER A 535 -8.23 -8.00 21.70
CA SER A 535 -7.71 -8.94 22.72
C SER A 535 -8.86 -9.59 23.48
N GLU A 536 -8.61 -10.76 24.08
CA GLU A 536 -9.52 -11.40 25.04
C GLU A 536 -9.85 -10.48 26.23
N PHE A 537 -8.88 -9.67 26.65
CA PHE A 537 -9.04 -8.64 27.68
C PHE A 537 -10.00 -7.52 27.26
N ALA A 538 -9.91 -7.06 26.00
CA ALA A 538 -10.82 -6.03 25.47
C ALA A 538 -12.25 -6.56 25.37
N LEU A 539 -12.41 -7.84 25.03
CA LEU A 539 -13.71 -8.51 24.98
C LEU A 539 -14.34 -8.58 26.38
N LYS A 540 -13.62 -9.10 27.36
CA LYS A 540 -14.09 -9.27 28.75
C LYS A 540 -14.43 -7.93 29.43
N ASN A 541 -13.75 -6.85 29.08
CA ASN A 541 -13.98 -5.51 29.63
C ASN A 541 -14.93 -4.63 28.80
N SER A 542 -15.45 -5.13 27.69
CA SER A 542 -16.41 -4.37 26.89
C SER A 542 -17.75 -4.20 27.63
N LYS A 543 -18.40 -3.05 27.43
CA LYS A 543 -19.78 -2.80 27.91
C LYS A 543 -20.75 -3.88 27.41
N TYR A 544 -20.50 -4.44 26.23
CA TYR A 544 -21.29 -5.48 25.61
C TYR A 544 -21.19 -6.80 26.38
N PHE A 545 -19.97 -7.24 26.76
CA PHE A 545 -19.76 -8.48 27.52
C PHE A 545 -20.29 -8.35 28.95
N LYS A 546 -20.14 -7.18 29.57
CA LYS A 546 -20.71 -6.90 30.91
C LYS A 546 -22.22 -6.93 30.87
N GLY A 547 -22.87 -6.34 29.86
CA GLY A 547 -24.32 -6.38 29.70
C GLY A 547 -24.90 -7.78 29.42
N LEU A 548 -24.11 -8.71 28.84
CA LEU A 548 -24.52 -10.11 28.64
C LEU A 548 -24.52 -10.91 29.92
N ASN A 549 -23.70 -10.54 30.93
CA ASN A 549 -23.68 -11.20 32.23
C ASN A 549 -24.80 -10.71 33.16
N ASP A 550 -25.46 -9.60 32.82
CA ASP A 550 -26.58 -9.02 33.56
C ASP A 550 -27.95 -9.52 33.03
N LEU A 551 -27.97 -10.36 31.97
CA LEU A 551 -29.12 -11.04 31.40
C LEU A 551 -29.18 -12.51 31.84
#